data_83bfae316a6063e8cd37f6115d953bdb
#
_entry.id   83bfae316a6063e8cd37f6115d953bdb
#
_cell.length_a   1.000
_cell.length_b   1.000
_cell.length_c   1.000
_cell.angle_alpha   90.00
_cell.angle_beta   90.00
_cell.angle_gamma   90.00
#
_symmetry.space_group_name_H-M   'P 1'
#
loop_
_entity.id
_entity.type
_entity.pdbx_description
1 polymer ?
#
loop_
_entity_poly.entity_id
_entity_poly.type
_entity_poly.pdbx_seq_one_letter_code
_entity_poly.pdbx_strand_id
1 'polypeptide(L)'
;MKRKRLVTTVSLLGAAFLAGCGQIGAETSSEATSGSAAEAVEVTTVKVAHTQSSAPMNYVDENGESTGYEVSVLKAIDELLLQYEFEYVPTSDEDLLIGIESGKYAVGTKGAWYTEERAQKFIFPEHYIGASSIGVLIRSEDAAEITDLETFASAGKSLVPISPNNAQYNVIQAFNEEHPDTPIELTAADVFEIADAYTWLLEGRYDGYFAVKTAYEVNVLAEGAPYSQYKDDFSYFVYEALPTWPLFNKDQQALADAYDEAFLQLQEDGTIDDLMIEFLGENTFQYVKE
;
A
#
# COMPACT_ATOMS: atom_id res chain seq x y z
N MET A 1 6.70 -20.35 -5.60
CA MET A 1 7.10 -21.75 -5.29
C MET A 1 6.30 -22.23 -4.07
N LYS A 2 5.35 -23.13 -4.23
CA LYS A 2 4.52 -23.63 -3.11
C LYS A 2 5.38 -24.47 -2.16
N ARG A 3 5.69 -23.99 -0.98
CA ARG A 3 6.30 -24.81 0.10
C ARG A 3 5.21 -25.75 0.64
N LYS A 4 5.33 -27.06 0.32
CA LYS A 4 4.53 -28.10 0.96
C LYS A 4 5.05 -28.26 2.39
N ARG A 5 4.32 -27.78 3.37
CA ARG A 5 4.57 -28.08 4.79
C ARG A 5 4.09 -29.52 5.06
N LEU A 6 5.00 -30.36 5.51
CA LEU A 6 4.75 -31.75 5.85
C LEU A 6 4.17 -31.79 7.28
N VAL A 7 2.88 -32.06 7.40
CA VAL A 7 2.23 -32.27 8.71
C VAL A 7 2.51 -33.71 9.13
N THR A 8 3.36 -33.89 10.14
CA THR A 8 3.65 -35.20 10.73
C THR A 8 2.67 -35.45 11.87
N THR A 9 1.66 -36.26 11.61
CA THR A 9 0.71 -36.74 12.63
C THR A 9 1.38 -37.87 13.43
N VAL A 10 1.69 -37.62 14.70
CA VAL A 10 2.16 -38.65 15.62
C VAL A 10 0.94 -39.27 16.32
N SER A 11 0.61 -40.51 15.97
CA SER A 11 -0.40 -41.31 16.66
C SER A 11 0.21 -41.93 17.93
N LEU A 12 -0.29 -41.56 19.09
CA LEU A 12 0.01 -42.22 20.35
C LEU A 12 -0.90 -43.47 20.49
N LEU A 13 -0.28 -44.66 20.41
CA LEU A 13 -0.92 -45.91 20.87
C LEU A 13 -0.60 -46.08 22.36
N GLY A 14 -1.65 -46.09 23.17
CA GLY A 14 -1.57 -46.45 24.56
C GLY A 14 -1.47 -47.98 24.77
N ALA A 15 -0.55 -48.41 25.59
CA ALA A 15 -0.55 -49.77 26.16
C ALA A 15 -0.40 -49.65 27.67
N ALA A 16 -1.42 -50.07 28.36
CA ALA A 16 -1.41 -50.26 29.80
C ALA A 16 -0.79 -51.60 30.16
N PHE A 17 0.15 -51.63 31.12
CA PHE A 17 0.50 -52.86 31.84
C PHE A 17 0.64 -52.56 33.34
N LEU A 18 0.06 -53.49 34.11
CA LEU A 18 -0.10 -53.49 35.57
C LEU A 18 1.12 -54.14 36.28
N ALA A 19 1.40 -53.54 37.41
CA ALA A 19 1.87 -54.14 38.69
C ALA A 19 3.13 -55.05 38.77
N GLY A 20 4.02 -54.69 39.70
CA GLY A 20 5.06 -55.52 40.27
C GLY A 20 5.92 -54.81 41.27
N CYS A 21 5.64 -55.03 42.57
CA CYS A 21 6.54 -54.58 43.70
C CYS A 21 7.89 -55.22 43.65
N GLY A 22 8.96 -54.48 44.04
CA GLY A 22 10.27 -55.02 44.31
C GLY A 22 11.24 -53.91 44.67
N GLN A 23 11.55 -53.79 45.96
CA GLN A 23 12.48 -52.88 46.59
C GLN A 23 13.90 -53.43 46.44
N ILE A 24 14.90 -52.59 46.17
CA ILE A 24 16.25 -52.51 46.79
C ILE A 24 17.11 -51.51 45.98
N GLY A 25 17.79 -50.62 46.71
CA GLY A 25 18.51 -49.46 46.20
C GLY A 25 19.78 -49.70 45.43
N ALA A 26 20.17 -48.70 44.67
CA ALA A 26 21.56 -48.28 44.39
C ALA A 26 21.52 -46.88 43.77
N GLU A 27 22.24 -45.97 44.38
CA GLU A 27 22.46 -44.61 43.85
C GLU A 27 23.22 -44.70 42.52
N THR A 28 22.68 -44.07 41.51
CA THR A 28 23.47 -43.67 40.33
C THR A 28 22.94 -42.34 39.82
N SER A 29 23.81 -41.35 39.90
CA SER A 29 23.62 -40.02 39.36
C SER A 29 23.25 -40.11 37.86
N SER A 30 22.03 -39.75 37.54
CA SER A 30 21.59 -39.52 36.18
C SER A 30 21.55 -38.04 35.91
N GLU A 31 22.50 -37.57 35.09
CA GLU A 31 22.43 -36.25 34.47
C GLU A 31 21.09 -36.07 33.77
N ALA A 32 20.27 -35.18 34.28
CA ALA A 32 19.07 -34.72 33.63
C ALA A 32 19.50 -33.88 32.42
N THR A 33 19.52 -34.47 31.25
CA THR A 33 19.53 -33.75 29.98
C THR A 33 18.19 -33.00 29.88
N SER A 34 18.20 -31.72 30.23
CA SER A 34 17.08 -30.81 29.94
C SER A 34 16.98 -30.63 28.42
N GLY A 35 16.23 -31.46 27.77
CA GLY A 35 15.78 -31.20 26.43
C GLY A 35 14.87 -29.98 26.47
N SER A 36 15.39 -28.86 26.01
CA SER A 36 14.57 -27.70 25.69
C SER A 36 13.53 -28.16 24.66
N ALA A 37 12.31 -28.40 25.10
CA ALA A 37 11.18 -28.47 24.21
C ALA A 37 11.08 -27.08 23.58
N ALA A 38 11.34 -26.97 22.28
CA ALA A 38 10.95 -25.80 21.54
C ALA A 38 9.42 -25.67 21.70
N GLU A 39 8.99 -24.64 22.40
CA GLU A 39 7.56 -24.29 22.44
C GLU A 39 7.12 -24.08 20.99
N ALA A 40 6.10 -24.83 20.57
CA ALA A 40 5.49 -24.61 19.28
C ALA A 40 4.89 -23.20 19.30
N VAL A 41 5.42 -22.29 18.49
CA VAL A 41 4.86 -20.96 18.32
C VAL A 41 3.43 -21.15 17.79
N GLU A 42 2.46 -20.70 18.55
CA GLU A 42 1.06 -20.70 18.11
C GLU A 42 0.91 -19.66 16.99
N VAL A 43 0.64 -20.11 15.77
CA VAL A 43 0.50 -19.23 14.61
C VAL A 43 -0.90 -18.63 14.60
N THR A 44 -0.97 -17.32 14.61
CA THR A 44 -2.23 -16.55 14.54
C THR A 44 -2.59 -16.22 13.10
N THR A 45 -3.78 -16.60 12.64
CA THR A 45 -4.29 -16.20 11.32
C THR A 45 -4.70 -14.73 11.33
N VAL A 46 -4.12 -13.95 10.42
CA VAL A 46 -4.39 -12.52 10.20
C VAL A 46 -5.16 -12.32 8.91
N LYS A 47 -6.36 -11.75 8.97
CA LYS A 47 -7.11 -11.38 7.77
C LYS A 47 -6.68 -10.02 7.27
N VAL A 48 -6.10 -10.01 6.06
CA VAL A 48 -5.59 -8.84 5.35
C VAL A 48 -6.57 -8.47 4.24
N ALA A 49 -7.30 -7.37 4.39
CA ALA A 49 -8.18 -6.87 3.34
C ALA A 49 -7.40 -6.02 2.32
N HIS A 50 -7.77 -6.09 1.05
CA HIS A 50 -7.24 -5.19 0.03
C HIS A 50 -8.29 -4.87 -1.03
N THR A 51 -8.16 -3.72 -1.70
CA THR A 51 -9.00 -3.40 -2.85
C THR A 51 -8.74 -4.37 -4.00
N GLN A 52 -9.80 -4.75 -4.74
CA GLN A 52 -9.71 -5.83 -5.72
C GLN A 52 -9.39 -5.38 -7.15
N SER A 53 -9.38 -4.05 -7.41
CA SER A 53 -9.29 -3.49 -8.78
C SER A 53 -8.45 -2.22 -8.88
N SER A 54 -7.51 -2.02 -7.95
CA SER A 54 -6.63 -0.85 -7.90
C SER A 54 -5.21 -1.19 -8.40
N ALA A 55 -5.10 -1.76 -9.61
CA ALA A 55 -3.79 -2.00 -10.22
C ALA A 55 -3.05 -0.67 -10.48
N PRO A 56 -1.73 -0.64 -10.31
CA PRO A 56 -0.82 -1.72 -9.94
C PRO A 56 -0.65 -1.94 -8.43
N MET A 57 -1.37 -1.19 -7.58
CA MET A 57 -1.19 -1.17 -6.12
C MET A 57 -1.79 -2.41 -5.43
N ASN A 58 -3.08 -2.67 -5.67
CA ASN A 58 -3.86 -3.75 -5.05
C ASN A 58 -4.89 -4.28 -6.03
N TYR A 59 -4.82 -5.54 -6.42
CA TYR A 59 -5.82 -6.11 -7.33
C TYR A 59 -5.84 -7.64 -7.25
N VAL A 60 -6.82 -8.21 -7.93
CA VAL A 60 -6.91 -9.65 -8.17
C VAL A 60 -6.53 -9.90 -9.63
N ASP A 61 -5.57 -10.79 -9.86
CA ASP A 61 -5.11 -11.11 -11.20
C ASP A 61 -6.11 -12.02 -11.97
N GLU A 62 -5.78 -12.34 -13.22
CA GLU A 62 -6.61 -13.21 -14.08
C GLU A 62 -6.78 -14.64 -13.54
N ASN A 63 -5.90 -15.08 -12.62
CA ASN A 63 -5.97 -16.38 -11.96
C ASN A 63 -6.79 -16.35 -10.67
N GLY A 64 -7.27 -15.17 -10.26
CA GLY A 64 -7.98 -14.97 -9.00
C GLY A 64 -7.06 -14.82 -7.77
N GLU A 65 -5.76 -14.56 -7.98
CA GLU A 65 -4.79 -14.38 -6.91
C GLU A 65 -4.66 -12.90 -6.53
N SER A 66 -4.61 -12.62 -5.23
CA SER A 66 -4.34 -11.28 -4.70
C SER A 66 -2.92 -10.85 -5.03
N THR A 67 -2.72 -9.69 -5.63
CA THR A 67 -1.43 -9.17 -6.08
C THR A 67 -1.41 -7.64 -6.12
N GLY A 68 -0.31 -7.07 -6.60
CA GLY A 68 -0.02 -5.64 -6.63
C GLY A 68 1.05 -5.26 -5.63
N TYR A 69 1.56 -4.03 -5.74
CA TYR A 69 2.69 -3.56 -4.95
C TYR A 69 2.46 -3.75 -3.43
N GLU A 70 1.40 -3.13 -2.87
CA GLU A 70 1.14 -3.18 -1.42
C GLU A 70 0.84 -4.61 -0.93
N VAL A 71 0.11 -5.41 -1.72
CA VAL A 71 -0.13 -6.82 -1.40
C VAL A 71 1.17 -7.62 -1.39
N SER A 72 2.10 -7.34 -2.31
CA SER A 72 3.39 -8.04 -2.39
C SER A 72 4.32 -7.66 -1.23
N VAL A 73 4.30 -6.40 -0.79
CA VAL A 73 4.99 -5.98 0.43
C VAL A 73 4.45 -6.72 1.65
N LEU A 74 3.12 -6.81 1.81
CA LEU A 74 2.52 -7.55 2.93
C LEU A 74 2.81 -9.05 2.86
N LYS A 75 2.94 -9.65 1.66
CA LYS A 75 3.40 -11.04 1.50
C LYS A 75 4.85 -11.24 1.94
N ALA A 76 5.72 -10.29 1.62
CA ALA A 76 7.11 -10.34 2.08
C ALA A 76 7.20 -10.19 3.61
N ILE A 77 6.35 -9.34 4.21
CA ILE A 77 6.23 -9.19 5.67
C ILE A 77 5.73 -10.48 6.32
N ASP A 78 4.71 -11.15 5.76
CA ASP A 78 4.19 -12.44 6.26
C ASP A 78 5.29 -13.53 6.30
N GLU A 79 6.22 -13.51 5.34
CA GLU A 79 7.35 -14.45 5.33
C GLU A 79 8.32 -14.24 6.51
N LEU A 80 8.43 -13.03 7.04
CA LEU A 80 9.27 -12.69 8.18
C LEU A 80 8.57 -12.92 9.53
N LEU A 81 7.25 -12.74 9.59
CA LEU A 81 6.46 -12.82 10.81
C LEU A 81 5.97 -14.25 11.09
N LEU A 82 6.86 -15.13 11.55
CA LEU A 82 6.59 -16.56 11.73
C LEU A 82 5.45 -16.89 12.72
N GLN A 83 5.09 -15.96 13.58
CA GLN A 83 3.97 -16.07 14.54
C GLN A 83 2.62 -15.74 13.92
N TYR A 84 2.59 -15.25 12.67
CA TYR A 84 1.37 -14.92 11.93
C TYR A 84 1.28 -15.74 10.63
N GLU A 85 0.07 -15.84 10.09
CA GLU A 85 -0.24 -16.37 8.76
C GLU A 85 -1.30 -15.48 8.13
N PHE A 86 -0.96 -14.79 7.01
CA PHE A 86 -1.84 -13.82 6.38
C PHE A 86 -2.80 -14.48 5.40
N GLU A 87 -4.11 -14.24 5.61
CA GLU A 87 -5.20 -14.60 4.71
C GLU A 87 -5.67 -13.36 3.94
N TYR A 88 -5.41 -13.29 2.64
CA TYR A 88 -5.75 -12.13 1.81
C TYR A 88 -7.21 -12.17 1.37
N VAL A 89 -7.94 -11.06 1.61
CA VAL A 89 -9.37 -10.92 1.32
C VAL A 89 -9.60 -9.73 0.39
N PRO A 90 -9.78 -9.97 -0.92
CA PRO A 90 -10.14 -8.92 -1.85
C PRO A 90 -11.55 -8.41 -1.57
N THR A 91 -11.74 -7.08 -1.54
CA THR A 91 -13.03 -6.46 -1.21
C THR A 91 -13.19 -5.08 -1.85
N SER A 92 -14.33 -4.43 -1.66
CA SER A 92 -14.55 -3.05 -2.06
C SER A 92 -13.85 -2.09 -1.09
N ASP A 93 -13.66 -0.85 -1.52
CA ASP A 93 -13.06 0.22 -0.72
C ASP A 93 -13.84 0.49 0.57
N GLU A 94 -15.17 0.53 0.47
CA GLU A 94 -16.08 0.78 1.59
C GLU A 94 -16.10 -0.40 2.58
N ASP A 95 -16.26 -1.63 2.09
CA ASP A 95 -16.26 -2.84 2.92
C ASP A 95 -14.92 -3.07 3.63
N LEU A 96 -13.81 -2.65 3.01
CA LEU A 96 -12.48 -2.69 3.60
C LEU A 96 -12.43 -1.82 4.87
N LEU A 97 -12.80 -0.55 4.76
CA LEU A 97 -12.75 0.40 5.88
C LEU A 97 -13.68 -0.03 7.01
N ILE A 98 -14.93 -0.39 6.70
CA ILE A 98 -15.90 -0.89 7.67
C ILE A 98 -15.40 -2.20 8.33
N GLY A 99 -14.81 -3.09 7.54
CA GLY A 99 -14.30 -4.36 8.01
C GLY A 99 -13.10 -4.21 8.96
N ILE A 100 -12.19 -3.28 8.70
CA ILE A 100 -11.07 -2.99 9.61
C ILE A 100 -11.60 -2.32 10.89
N GLU A 101 -12.45 -1.31 10.78
CA GLU A 101 -13.02 -0.60 11.95
C GLU A 101 -13.76 -1.54 12.88
N SER A 102 -14.52 -2.49 12.34
CA SER A 102 -15.26 -3.49 13.12
C SER A 102 -14.43 -4.68 13.65
N GLY A 103 -13.16 -4.80 13.26
CA GLY A 103 -12.31 -5.94 13.62
C GLY A 103 -12.55 -7.23 12.81
N LYS A 104 -13.33 -7.16 11.72
CA LYS A 104 -13.48 -8.27 10.77
C LYS A 104 -12.16 -8.57 10.05
N TYR A 105 -11.38 -7.53 9.77
CA TYR A 105 -10.04 -7.59 9.22
C TYR A 105 -9.06 -6.96 10.22
N ALA A 106 -7.90 -7.58 10.39
CA ALA A 106 -6.87 -7.07 11.27
C ALA A 106 -6.13 -5.87 10.67
N VAL A 107 -5.91 -5.93 9.36
CA VAL A 107 -5.22 -4.91 8.56
C VAL A 107 -5.82 -4.85 7.17
N GLY A 108 -5.68 -3.72 6.51
CA GLY A 108 -6.06 -3.60 5.10
C GLY A 108 -5.25 -2.53 4.37
N THR A 109 -5.16 -2.67 3.04
CA THR A 109 -4.40 -1.79 2.17
C THR A 109 -5.21 -1.36 0.95
N LYS A 110 -5.09 -0.06 0.60
CA LYS A 110 -5.87 0.61 -0.44
C LYS A 110 -5.23 1.90 -0.96
N GLY A 111 -3.93 2.10 -0.76
CA GLY A 111 -3.30 3.39 -1.04
C GLY A 111 -3.81 4.50 -0.10
N ALA A 112 -3.99 4.20 1.17
CA ALA A 112 -4.61 5.14 2.11
C ALA A 112 -3.63 6.23 2.54
N TRP A 113 -3.96 7.49 2.27
CA TRP A 113 -3.25 8.64 2.83
C TRP A 113 -3.65 8.88 4.29
N TYR A 114 -2.73 9.43 5.06
CA TYR A 114 -3.01 9.87 6.42
C TYR A 114 -4.04 11.00 6.43
N THR A 115 -5.01 10.90 7.34
CA THR A 115 -5.88 12.01 7.75
C THR A 115 -6.18 11.86 9.24
N GLU A 116 -6.42 12.99 9.93
CA GLU A 116 -6.81 13.01 11.34
C GLU A 116 -8.07 12.18 11.61
N GLU A 117 -9.05 12.21 10.69
CA GLU A 117 -10.27 11.39 10.81
C GLU A 117 -9.96 9.89 10.77
N ARG A 118 -9.10 9.47 9.84
CA ARG A 118 -8.69 8.06 9.74
C ARG A 118 -7.87 7.62 10.95
N ALA A 119 -6.99 8.48 11.46
CA ALA A 119 -6.19 8.20 12.65
C ALA A 119 -7.04 8.01 13.91
N GLN A 120 -8.27 8.56 13.97
CA GLN A 120 -9.22 8.27 15.05
C GLN A 120 -9.78 6.85 14.98
N LYS A 121 -9.88 6.26 13.79
CA LYS A 121 -10.51 4.96 13.53
C LYS A 121 -9.52 3.81 13.39
N PHE A 122 -8.32 4.08 12.89
CA PHE A 122 -7.30 3.09 12.55
C PHE A 122 -5.96 3.40 13.22
N ILE A 123 -5.11 2.38 13.38
CA ILE A 123 -3.70 2.57 13.65
C ILE A 123 -2.99 2.78 12.32
N PHE A 124 -2.17 3.81 12.25
CA PHE A 124 -1.16 4.04 11.23
C PHE A 124 0.17 3.61 11.81
N PRO A 125 0.87 2.63 11.22
CA PRO A 125 2.21 2.26 11.65
C PRO A 125 3.18 3.42 11.43
N GLU A 126 4.39 3.33 11.97
CA GLU A 126 5.42 4.36 11.80
C GLU A 126 5.86 4.47 10.34
N HIS A 127 6.00 3.31 9.67
CA HIS A 127 6.50 3.24 8.29
C HIS A 127 5.34 3.11 7.29
N TYR A 128 5.29 4.03 6.34
CA TYR A 128 4.35 3.94 5.23
C TYR A 128 4.73 2.83 4.26
N ILE A 129 3.72 2.12 3.71
CA ILE A 129 3.93 0.97 2.84
C ILE A 129 4.35 1.38 1.43
N GLY A 130 3.95 2.57 0.98
CA GLY A 130 4.18 3.06 -0.37
C GLY A 130 4.00 4.57 -0.46
N ALA A 131 4.08 5.09 -1.67
CA ALA A 131 3.79 6.49 -1.94
C ALA A 131 3.12 6.65 -3.31
N SER A 132 2.07 7.47 -3.36
CA SER A 132 1.35 7.80 -4.57
C SER A 132 1.92 9.07 -5.19
N SER A 133 2.57 8.96 -6.34
CA SER A 133 3.06 10.13 -7.08
C SER A 133 1.88 10.96 -7.57
N ILE A 134 1.93 12.27 -7.30
CA ILE A 134 0.99 13.26 -7.80
C ILE A 134 1.73 14.31 -8.62
N GLY A 135 1.05 14.88 -9.61
CA GLY A 135 1.65 15.86 -10.50
C GLY A 135 0.65 16.37 -11.52
N VAL A 136 1.15 16.96 -12.58
CA VAL A 136 0.31 17.60 -13.60
C VAL A 136 0.41 16.86 -14.93
N LEU A 137 -0.73 16.45 -15.45
CA LEU A 137 -0.92 16.08 -16.84
C LEU A 137 -1.09 17.35 -17.65
N ILE A 138 -0.28 17.54 -18.68
CA ILE A 138 -0.30 18.68 -19.59
C ILE A 138 -0.36 18.19 -21.05
N ARG A 139 -0.61 19.10 -22.00
CA ARG A 139 -0.42 18.79 -23.41
C ARG A 139 1.07 18.61 -23.73
N SER A 140 1.41 17.65 -24.58
CA SER A 140 2.79 17.37 -24.98
C SER A 140 3.48 18.57 -25.64
N GLU A 141 2.73 19.45 -26.31
CA GLU A 141 3.26 20.68 -26.92
C GLU A 141 3.87 21.65 -25.89
N ASP A 142 3.36 21.64 -24.65
CA ASP A 142 3.85 22.48 -23.56
C ASP A 142 5.04 21.85 -22.80
N ALA A 143 5.33 20.55 -22.97
CA ALA A 143 6.28 19.80 -22.16
C ALA A 143 7.74 20.26 -22.26
N ALA A 144 8.10 20.97 -23.32
CA ALA A 144 9.45 21.53 -23.45
C ALA A 144 9.70 22.76 -22.55
N GLU A 145 8.65 23.47 -22.19
CA GLU A 145 8.73 24.71 -21.38
C GLU A 145 8.20 24.52 -19.96
N ILE A 146 7.31 23.52 -19.77
CA ILE A 146 6.65 23.22 -18.49
C ILE A 146 7.10 21.83 -18.02
N THR A 147 8.03 21.82 -17.07
CA THR A 147 8.69 20.61 -16.57
C THR A 147 8.38 20.32 -15.09
N ASP A 148 7.83 21.32 -14.41
CA ASP A 148 7.53 21.29 -12.97
C ASP A 148 6.40 22.27 -12.63
N LEU A 149 5.99 22.30 -11.36
CA LEU A 149 4.88 23.14 -10.90
C LEU A 149 5.25 24.64 -10.88
N GLU A 150 6.51 24.97 -10.67
CA GLU A 150 7.04 26.34 -10.69
C GLU A 150 6.98 26.93 -12.10
N THR A 151 7.40 26.18 -13.11
CA THR A 151 7.30 26.61 -14.52
C THR A 151 5.86 26.69 -14.99
N PHE A 152 5.00 25.77 -14.55
CA PHE A 152 3.55 25.80 -14.80
C PHE A 152 2.92 27.09 -14.23
N ALA A 153 3.19 27.40 -12.96
CA ALA A 153 2.71 28.59 -12.26
C ALA A 153 3.23 29.88 -12.92
N SER A 154 4.55 29.96 -13.18
CA SER A 154 5.20 31.12 -13.79
C SER A 154 4.70 31.42 -15.21
N ALA A 155 4.27 30.40 -15.94
CA ALA A 155 3.63 30.55 -17.25
C ALA A 155 2.16 30.99 -17.17
N GLY A 156 1.62 31.16 -15.96
CA GLY A 156 0.22 31.57 -15.74
C GLY A 156 -0.80 30.55 -16.26
N LYS A 157 -0.45 29.27 -16.21
CA LYS A 157 -1.28 28.17 -16.68
C LYS A 157 -2.40 27.85 -15.70
N SER A 158 -3.52 27.34 -16.22
CA SER A 158 -4.75 27.03 -15.48
C SER A 158 -4.90 25.53 -15.22
N LEU A 159 -5.28 25.17 -13.97
CA LEU A 159 -5.63 23.78 -13.61
C LEU A 159 -7.12 23.49 -13.84
N VAL A 160 -7.40 22.23 -14.22
CA VAL A 160 -8.75 21.66 -14.06
C VAL A 160 -9.22 21.85 -12.63
N PRO A 161 -10.50 22.24 -12.37
CA PRO A 161 -11.01 22.44 -11.04
C PRO A 161 -10.77 21.24 -10.09
N ILE A 162 -10.45 21.53 -8.83
CA ILE A 162 -10.17 20.50 -7.81
C ILE A 162 -11.20 20.65 -6.68
N SER A 163 -11.77 19.53 -6.20
CA SER A 163 -12.65 19.58 -5.04
C SER A 163 -11.86 19.99 -3.78
N PRO A 164 -12.37 20.96 -2.98
CA PRO A 164 -11.70 21.38 -1.75
C PRO A 164 -11.51 20.25 -0.72
N ASN A 165 -12.27 19.16 -0.84
CA ASN A 165 -12.15 18.00 0.04
C ASN A 165 -11.07 17.01 -0.42
N ASN A 166 -10.45 17.22 -1.58
CA ASN A 166 -9.37 16.37 -2.08
C ASN A 166 -8.02 16.79 -1.51
N ALA A 167 -7.15 15.83 -1.24
CA ALA A 167 -5.79 16.10 -0.78
C ALA A 167 -5.00 16.97 -1.79
N GLN A 168 -5.22 16.78 -3.09
CA GLN A 168 -4.61 17.58 -4.15
C GLN A 168 -4.89 19.08 -4.02
N TYR A 169 -6.09 19.46 -3.52
CA TYR A 169 -6.41 20.86 -3.28
C TYR A 169 -5.48 21.48 -2.22
N ASN A 170 -5.27 20.76 -1.12
CA ASN A 170 -4.38 21.20 -0.04
C ASN A 170 -2.92 21.29 -0.51
N VAL A 171 -2.49 20.39 -1.38
CA VAL A 171 -1.14 20.40 -1.97
C VAL A 171 -0.90 21.68 -2.77
N ILE A 172 -1.84 22.06 -3.65
CA ILE A 172 -1.73 23.32 -4.42
C ILE A 172 -1.86 24.55 -3.51
N GLN A 173 -2.67 24.47 -2.43
CA GLN A 173 -2.70 25.57 -1.44
C GLN A 173 -1.33 25.76 -0.77
N ALA A 174 -0.70 24.67 -0.33
CA ALA A 174 0.64 24.71 0.28
C ALA A 174 1.67 25.27 -0.72
N PHE A 175 1.65 24.82 -1.97
CA PHE A 175 2.47 25.40 -3.03
C PHE A 175 2.27 26.92 -3.15
N ASN A 176 1.03 27.40 -3.17
CA ASN A 176 0.71 28.82 -3.29
C ASN A 176 1.18 29.64 -2.08
N GLU A 177 1.16 29.05 -0.87
CA GLU A 177 1.70 29.69 0.34
C GLU A 177 3.22 29.86 0.27
N GLU A 178 3.92 28.90 -0.34
CA GLU A 178 5.37 28.94 -0.57
C GLU A 178 5.76 29.85 -1.75
N HIS A 179 4.85 30.02 -2.74
CA HIS A 179 5.08 30.79 -3.97
C HIS A 179 4.07 31.95 -4.16
N PRO A 180 4.01 32.91 -3.22
CA PRO A 180 2.97 33.95 -3.23
C PRO A 180 3.03 34.89 -4.44
N ASP A 181 4.18 35.00 -5.11
CA ASP A 181 4.37 35.85 -6.29
C ASP A 181 3.81 35.22 -7.59
N THR A 182 3.69 33.89 -7.63
CA THR A 182 3.20 33.11 -8.78
C THR A 182 2.19 32.05 -8.35
N PRO A 183 1.07 32.42 -7.70
CA PRO A 183 0.11 31.44 -7.25
C PRO A 183 -0.64 30.80 -8.43
N ILE A 184 -0.94 29.52 -8.32
CA ILE A 184 -1.85 28.82 -9.24
C ILE A 184 -3.29 29.09 -8.80
N GLU A 185 -4.12 29.56 -9.73
CA GLU A 185 -5.54 29.77 -9.43
C GLU A 185 -6.25 28.44 -9.17
N LEU A 186 -6.80 28.31 -7.96
CA LEU A 186 -7.61 27.15 -7.56
C LEU A 186 -9.09 27.43 -7.81
N THR A 187 -9.64 26.81 -8.85
CA THR A 187 -11.08 26.78 -9.06
C THR A 187 -11.66 25.57 -8.33
N ALA A 188 -12.60 25.83 -7.39
CA ALA A 188 -13.30 24.76 -6.70
C ALA A 188 -14.42 24.16 -7.59
N ALA A 189 -14.50 22.83 -7.64
CA ALA A 189 -15.65 22.13 -8.22
C ALA A 189 -16.06 20.98 -7.31
N ASP A 190 -17.36 20.76 -7.17
CA ASP A 190 -17.87 19.72 -6.29
C ASP A 190 -17.61 18.32 -6.85
N VAL A 191 -17.96 18.10 -8.12
CA VAL A 191 -17.76 16.82 -8.82
C VAL A 191 -17.67 17.04 -10.33
N PHE A 192 -16.77 16.32 -11.00
CA PHE A 192 -16.77 16.10 -12.45
C PHE A 192 -16.25 14.68 -12.73
N GLU A 193 -16.59 14.16 -13.91
CA GLU A 193 -16.07 12.86 -14.32
C GLU A 193 -14.61 13.02 -14.78
N ILE A 194 -13.76 12.04 -14.48
CA ILE A 194 -12.34 12.03 -14.94
C ILE A 194 -12.25 12.25 -16.46
N ALA A 195 -13.23 11.71 -17.21
CA ALA A 195 -13.38 11.89 -18.65
C ALA A 195 -13.44 13.37 -19.08
N ASP A 196 -14.08 14.22 -18.28
CA ASP A 196 -14.18 15.64 -18.56
C ASP A 196 -12.81 16.32 -18.50
N ALA A 197 -11.97 15.97 -17.51
CA ALA A 197 -10.64 16.52 -17.37
C ALA A 197 -9.77 16.30 -18.61
N TYR A 198 -9.73 15.07 -19.11
CA TYR A 198 -8.98 14.74 -20.35
C TYR A 198 -9.53 15.51 -21.56
N THR A 199 -10.85 15.58 -21.70
CA THR A 199 -11.50 16.32 -22.78
C THR A 199 -11.17 17.81 -22.71
N TRP A 200 -11.24 18.42 -21.53
CA TRP A 200 -10.93 19.84 -21.34
C TRP A 200 -9.48 20.19 -21.61
N LEU A 201 -8.54 19.27 -21.33
CA LEU A 201 -7.13 19.45 -21.70
C LEU A 201 -6.96 19.42 -23.22
N LEU A 202 -7.55 18.43 -23.91
CA LEU A 202 -7.49 18.30 -25.38
C LEU A 202 -8.12 19.50 -26.10
N GLU A 203 -9.20 20.06 -25.54
CA GLU A 203 -9.88 21.23 -26.08
C GLU A 203 -9.15 22.55 -25.74
N GLY A 204 -8.11 22.51 -24.89
CA GLY A 204 -7.39 23.70 -24.43
C GLY A 204 -8.21 24.60 -23.50
N ARG A 205 -9.25 24.03 -22.84
CA ARG A 205 -10.07 24.75 -21.87
C ARG A 205 -9.30 25.00 -20.57
N TYR A 206 -8.44 24.06 -20.19
CA TYR A 206 -7.48 24.15 -19.10
C TYR A 206 -6.11 23.71 -19.62
N ASP A 207 -5.06 24.07 -18.91
CA ASP A 207 -3.68 23.76 -19.32
C ASP A 207 -3.12 22.52 -18.61
N GLY A 208 -3.63 22.19 -17.43
CA GLY A 208 -3.14 21.06 -16.63
C GLY A 208 -4.24 20.38 -15.82
N TYR A 209 -4.08 19.07 -15.62
CA TYR A 209 -4.89 18.27 -14.70
C TYR A 209 -3.99 17.72 -13.58
N PHE A 210 -4.13 18.25 -12.37
CA PHE A 210 -3.38 17.84 -11.21
C PHE A 210 -4.00 16.55 -10.63
N ALA A 211 -3.30 15.43 -10.81
CA ALA A 211 -3.83 14.10 -10.51
C ALA A 211 -2.74 13.13 -10.05
N VAL A 212 -3.13 11.99 -9.49
CA VAL A 212 -2.21 10.89 -9.23
C VAL A 212 -1.70 10.29 -10.55
N LYS A 213 -0.42 9.93 -10.61
CA LYS A 213 0.23 9.39 -11.80
C LYS A 213 -0.46 8.13 -12.33
N THR A 214 -0.92 7.27 -11.44
CA THR A 214 -1.64 6.03 -11.81
C THR A 214 -2.92 6.31 -12.58
N ALA A 215 -3.60 7.45 -12.36
CA ALA A 215 -4.76 7.82 -13.16
C ALA A 215 -4.37 8.08 -14.63
N TYR A 216 -3.23 8.72 -14.88
CA TYR A 216 -2.68 8.89 -16.22
C TYR A 216 -2.28 7.55 -16.83
N GLU A 217 -1.57 6.72 -16.10
CA GLU A 217 -1.11 5.40 -16.56
C GLU A 217 -2.27 4.49 -16.98
N VAL A 218 -3.30 4.38 -16.14
CA VAL A 218 -4.46 3.50 -16.40
C VAL A 218 -5.37 4.04 -17.48
N ASN A 219 -5.57 5.35 -17.56
CA ASN A 219 -6.54 5.93 -18.52
C ASN A 219 -5.93 6.27 -19.88
N VAL A 220 -4.60 6.48 -19.96
CA VAL A 220 -3.93 6.92 -21.18
C VAL A 220 -2.86 5.94 -21.67
N LEU A 221 -1.96 5.47 -20.77
CA LEU A 221 -0.79 4.70 -21.21
C LEU A 221 -1.05 3.20 -21.33
N ALA A 222 -1.99 2.64 -20.55
CA ALA A 222 -2.29 1.22 -20.58
C ALA A 222 -2.84 0.80 -21.95
N GLU A 223 -2.54 -0.43 -22.37
CA GLU A 223 -3.08 -1.00 -23.59
C GLU A 223 -4.61 -1.08 -23.53
N GLY A 224 -5.29 -0.51 -24.53
CA GLY A 224 -6.76 -0.44 -24.57
C GLY A 224 -7.38 0.58 -23.60
N ALA A 225 -6.56 1.43 -22.97
CA ALA A 225 -7.07 2.51 -22.11
C ALA A 225 -8.03 3.44 -22.86
N PRO A 226 -9.03 4.04 -22.16
CA PRO A 226 -10.04 4.90 -22.78
C PRO A 226 -9.48 6.05 -23.63
N TYR A 227 -8.31 6.57 -23.25
CA TYR A 227 -7.63 7.68 -23.92
C TYR A 227 -6.28 7.29 -24.56
N SER A 228 -6.01 5.99 -24.75
CA SER A 228 -4.73 5.49 -25.30
C SER A 228 -4.41 6.04 -26.70
N GLN A 229 -5.42 6.43 -27.46
CA GLN A 229 -5.26 7.09 -28.77
C GLN A 229 -4.63 8.48 -28.69
N TYR A 230 -4.66 9.13 -27.52
CA TYR A 230 -4.12 10.46 -27.25
C TYR A 230 -2.83 10.42 -26.43
N LYS A 231 -2.20 9.25 -26.26
CA LYS A 231 -1.00 9.09 -25.42
C LYS A 231 0.16 10.00 -25.83
N ASP A 232 0.27 10.33 -27.12
CA ASP A 232 1.30 11.20 -27.67
C ASP A 232 0.93 12.70 -27.55
N ASP A 233 -0.35 13.01 -27.22
CA ASP A 233 -0.84 14.38 -27.01
C ASP A 233 -0.69 14.83 -25.56
N PHE A 234 -0.35 13.92 -24.64
CA PHE A 234 -0.20 14.20 -23.22
C PHE A 234 1.21 13.93 -22.73
N SER A 235 1.65 14.75 -21.77
CA SER A 235 2.86 14.58 -20.99
C SER A 235 2.51 14.74 -19.48
N TYR A 236 3.28 14.12 -18.62
CA TYR A 236 3.06 14.17 -17.19
C TYR A 236 4.38 14.44 -16.46
N PHE A 237 4.37 15.39 -15.53
CA PHE A 237 5.47 15.57 -14.61
C PHE A 237 5.04 15.34 -13.18
N VAL A 238 5.90 14.70 -12.39
CA VAL A 238 5.67 14.48 -10.95
C VAL A 238 6.02 15.75 -10.19
N TYR A 239 5.17 16.12 -9.23
CA TYR A 239 5.44 17.21 -8.29
C TYR A 239 5.95 16.68 -6.95
N GLU A 240 5.23 15.72 -6.38
CA GLU A 240 5.61 15.02 -5.15
C GLU A 240 4.94 13.65 -5.06
N ALA A 241 5.31 12.86 -4.05
CA ALA A 241 4.57 11.67 -3.72
C ALA A 241 4.01 11.75 -2.30
N LEU A 242 2.75 11.39 -2.15
CA LEU A 242 2.07 11.30 -0.87
C LEU A 242 2.21 9.90 -0.29
N PRO A 243 2.78 9.75 0.91
CA PRO A 243 2.87 8.46 1.57
C PRO A 243 1.51 7.77 1.70
N THR A 244 1.52 6.44 1.55
CA THR A 244 0.35 5.58 1.74
C THR A 244 0.63 4.54 2.82
N TRP A 245 -0.36 4.27 3.67
CA TRP A 245 -0.22 3.37 4.81
C TRP A 245 -1.17 2.19 4.73
N PRO A 246 -0.76 1.02 5.25
CA PRO A 246 -1.71 0.01 5.66
C PRO A 246 -2.49 0.54 6.87
N LEU A 247 -3.76 0.19 6.95
CA LEU A 247 -4.65 0.58 8.05
C LEU A 247 -4.86 -0.62 8.96
N PHE A 248 -4.47 -0.50 10.24
CA PHE A 248 -4.70 -1.57 11.21
C PHE A 248 -5.92 -1.28 12.08
N ASN A 249 -6.64 -2.33 12.47
CA ASN A 249 -7.67 -2.22 13.48
C ASN A 249 -7.08 -1.74 14.81
N LYS A 250 -7.83 -0.99 15.61
CA LYS A 250 -7.36 -0.39 16.88
C LYS A 250 -6.85 -1.41 17.91
N ASP A 251 -7.28 -2.66 17.82
CA ASP A 251 -6.86 -3.73 18.74
C ASP A 251 -5.60 -4.47 18.24
N GLN A 252 -5.01 -4.05 17.12
CA GLN A 252 -3.89 -4.73 16.44
C GLN A 252 -2.55 -3.98 16.58
N GLN A 253 -2.31 -3.30 17.71
CA GLN A 253 -1.05 -2.57 17.93
C GLN A 253 0.19 -3.48 17.79
N ALA A 254 0.16 -4.68 18.41
CA ALA A 254 1.28 -5.61 18.33
C ALA A 254 1.59 -6.08 16.89
N LEU A 255 0.56 -6.19 16.03
CA LEU A 255 0.74 -6.51 14.62
C LEU A 255 1.30 -5.31 13.84
N ALA A 256 0.87 -4.09 14.16
CA ALA A 256 1.40 -2.87 13.56
C ALA A 256 2.87 -2.65 13.92
N ASP A 257 3.25 -2.89 15.20
CA ASP A 257 4.65 -2.81 15.65
C ASP A 257 5.52 -3.87 14.94
N ALA A 258 5.01 -5.11 14.80
CA ALA A 258 5.71 -6.18 14.09
C ALA A 258 5.83 -5.89 12.58
N TYR A 259 4.82 -5.24 11.98
CA TYR A 259 4.89 -4.74 10.61
C TYR A 259 6.04 -3.75 10.45
N ASP A 260 6.16 -2.75 11.35
CA ASP A 260 7.21 -1.73 11.27
C ASP A 260 8.61 -2.34 11.32
N GLU A 261 8.85 -3.30 12.23
CA GLU A 261 10.14 -4.01 12.32
C GLU A 261 10.45 -4.80 11.04
N ALA A 262 9.48 -5.52 10.50
CA ALA A 262 9.64 -6.31 9.28
C ALA A 262 9.81 -5.41 8.04
N PHE A 263 9.07 -4.30 7.95
CA PHE A 263 9.18 -3.35 6.85
C PHE A 263 10.59 -2.74 6.78
N LEU A 264 11.14 -2.30 7.91
CA LEU A 264 12.52 -1.78 7.97
C LEU A 264 13.54 -2.80 7.47
N GLN A 265 13.40 -4.07 7.86
CA GLN A 265 14.29 -5.13 7.39
C GLN A 265 14.21 -5.29 5.87
N LEU A 266 12.99 -5.28 5.29
CA LEU A 266 12.79 -5.39 3.83
C LEU A 266 13.26 -4.13 3.08
N GLN A 267 13.23 -2.97 3.73
CA GLN A 267 13.78 -1.75 3.17
C GLN A 267 15.31 -1.78 3.17
N GLU A 268 15.93 -2.23 4.27
CA GLU A 268 17.40 -2.34 4.39
C GLU A 268 18.00 -3.37 3.41
N ASP A 269 17.31 -4.46 3.13
CA ASP A 269 17.78 -5.50 2.20
C ASP A 269 17.45 -5.22 0.72
N GLY A 270 16.69 -4.12 0.45
CA GLY A 270 16.33 -3.66 -0.90
C GLY A 270 15.06 -4.29 -1.48
N THR A 271 14.38 -5.18 -0.75
CA THR A 271 13.16 -5.85 -1.23
C THR A 271 12.05 -4.84 -1.56
N ILE A 272 11.91 -3.78 -0.76
CA ILE A 272 10.90 -2.73 -1.00
C ILE A 272 11.19 -2.00 -2.31
N ASP A 273 12.44 -1.65 -2.57
CA ASP A 273 12.87 -0.98 -3.82
C ASP A 273 12.62 -1.87 -5.04
N ASP A 274 12.97 -3.14 -4.96
CA ASP A 274 12.75 -4.11 -6.04
C ASP A 274 11.26 -4.27 -6.36
N LEU A 275 10.40 -4.36 -5.35
CA LEU A 275 8.94 -4.43 -5.52
C LEU A 275 8.38 -3.13 -6.13
N MET A 276 8.88 -1.94 -5.72
CA MET A 276 8.46 -0.69 -6.36
C MET A 276 8.82 -0.66 -7.84
N ILE A 277 10.05 -1.03 -8.18
CA ILE A 277 10.50 -1.06 -9.58
C ILE A 277 9.68 -2.07 -10.38
N GLU A 278 9.39 -3.26 -9.82
CA GLU A 278 8.60 -4.30 -10.49
C GLU A 278 7.17 -3.81 -10.82
N PHE A 279 6.47 -3.21 -9.85
CA PHE A 279 5.06 -2.87 -10.01
C PHE A 279 4.83 -1.44 -10.50
N LEU A 280 5.69 -0.48 -10.12
CA LEU A 280 5.50 0.95 -10.39
C LEU A 280 6.50 1.51 -11.42
N GLY A 281 7.51 0.71 -11.80
CA GLY A 281 8.54 1.11 -12.75
C GLY A 281 9.62 2.04 -12.17
N GLU A 282 9.44 2.52 -10.94
CA GLU A 282 10.36 3.43 -10.26
C GLU A 282 10.17 3.38 -8.73
N ASN A 283 11.20 3.83 -7.98
CA ASN A 283 11.05 4.03 -6.54
C ASN A 283 10.36 5.38 -6.27
N THR A 284 9.08 5.33 -5.87
CA THR A 284 8.27 6.54 -5.62
C THR A 284 8.64 7.27 -4.34
N PHE A 285 9.39 6.65 -3.42
CA PHE A 285 9.85 7.31 -2.19
C PHE A 285 10.80 8.48 -2.46
N GLN A 286 11.49 8.49 -3.61
CA GLN A 286 12.36 9.61 -4.02
C GLN A 286 11.61 10.95 -4.17
N TYR A 287 10.29 10.92 -4.32
CA TYR A 287 9.44 12.10 -4.47
C TYR A 287 8.68 12.49 -3.20
N VAL A 288 8.85 11.73 -2.11
CA VAL A 288 8.25 12.10 -0.81
C VAL A 288 9.04 13.28 -0.25
N LYS A 289 8.33 14.37 0.06
CA LYS A 289 8.91 15.55 0.71
C LYS A 289 8.93 15.34 2.22
N GLU A 290 10.03 15.74 2.88
CA GLU A 290 10.19 15.70 4.34
C GLU A 290 9.38 16.81 5.04
#